data_81a19e8803c0c5a75153a618f8daa9cc
#
_entry.id   81a19e8803c0c5a75153a618f8daa9cc
#
_cell.length_a   1.000
_cell.length_b   1.000
_cell.length_c   1.000
_cell.angle_alpha   90.00
_cell.angle_beta   90.00
_cell.angle_gamma   90.00
#
_symmetry.space_group_name_H-M   'P 1'
#
loop_
_entity.id
_entity.type
_entity.pdbx_description
1 polymer ?
#
loop_
_entity_poly.entity_id
_entity_poly.type
_entity_poly.pdbx_seq_one_letter_code
_entity_poly.pdbx_strand_id
1 'polypeptide(L)'
;TILLHDIAKPGVRKTDENGRDHFKTHASVGEKMSKEILRRLKFDNDTISRVSRLIRWHDLRPTPAPAEVRKAINVVGEDLFPMWMEVQYADNKAKSDYRGEEKAARQAGVRMTWEEIMEKGECVSMKGLAITGSDLIAAGMKPGKEMGSVLHELLDAVLENPELNKKESLLSLAFAADKKLL
;
A
#
# COMPACT_ATOMS: atom_id res chain seq x y z
N THR A 1 -3.67 15.75 6.99
CA THR A 1 -3.43 14.34 7.39
C THR A 1 -2.93 14.26 8.82
N ILE A 2 -1.80 14.87 9.18
CA ILE A 2 -1.17 14.76 10.51
C ILE A 2 -2.12 15.09 11.65
N LEU A 3 -2.96 16.11 11.53
CA LEU A 3 -3.93 16.46 12.59
C LEU A 3 -4.93 15.33 12.91
N LEU A 4 -5.25 14.48 11.96
CA LEU A 4 -6.32 13.46 12.09
C LEU A 4 -5.78 12.01 12.11
N HIS A 5 -4.48 11.77 11.90
CA HIS A 5 -3.95 10.41 11.69
C HIS A 5 -4.23 9.45 12.86
N ASP A 6 -4.20 9.98 14.07
CA ASP A 6 -4.36 9.25 15.33
C ASP A 6 -5.73 9.45 16.02
N ILE A 7 -6.67 10.11 15.36
CA ILE A 7 -7.97 10.51 15.95
C ILE A 7 -8.78 9.34 16.52
N ALA A 8 -8.59 8.14 16.01
CA ALA A 8 -9.31 6.95 16.46
C ALA A 8 -8.65 6.24 17.66
N LYS A 9 -7.42 6.58 18.05
CA LYS A 9 -6.71 5.90 19.14
C LYS A 9 -7.53 5.82 20.46
N PRO A 10 -8.18 6.90 20.92
CA PRO A 10 -8.98 6.82 22.17
C PRO A 10 -10.10 5.78 22.10
N GLY A 11 -10.76 5.65 20.94
CA GLY A 11 -11.91 4.76 20.77
C GLY A 11 -11.55 3.28 20.56
N VAL A 12 -10.29 2.97 20.22
CA VAL A 12 -9.83 1.60 19.95
C VAL A 12 -8.79 1.11 20.96
N ARG A 13 -8.52 1.88 21.99
CA ARG A 13 -7.54 1.54 23.04
C ARG A 13 -7.94 0.25 23.73
N LYS A 14 -6.98 -0.66 23.87
CA LYS A 14 -7.08 -1.87 24.68
C LYS A 14 -5.80 -2.00 25.49
N THR A 15 -5.93 -2.17 26.79
CA THR A 15 -4.80 -2.39 27.71
C THR A 15 -4.64 -3.89 27.92
N ASP A 16 -3.44 -4.42 27.77
CA ASP A 16 -3.12 -5.82 28.02
C ASP A 16 -2.87 -6.09 29.54
N GLU A 17 -2.64 -7.35 29.88
CA GLU A 17 -2.40 -7.80 31.26
C GLU A 17 -1.16 -7.17 31.90
N ASN A 18 -0.22 -6.67 31.09
CA ASN A 18 1.01 -5.99 31.55
C ASN A 18 0.81 -4.46 31.67
N GLY A 19 -0.41 -3.95 31.50
CA GLY A 19 -0.71 -2.53 31.54
C GLY A 19 -0.28 -1.76 30.29
N ARG A 20 0.08 -2.44 29.17
CA ARG A 20 0.48 -1.81 27.93
C ARG A 20 -0.74 -1.57 27.05
N ASP A 21 -0.83 -0.35 26.51
CA ASP A 21 -1.89 0.04 25.58
C ASP A 21 -1.59 -0.38 24.14
N HIS A 22 -2.61 -0.89 23.47
CA HIS A 22 -2.61 -1.29 22.08
C HIS A 22 -3.73 -0.55 21.32
N PHE A 23 -3.43 -0.10 20.11
CA PHE A 23 -4.34 0.68 19.28
C PHE A 23 -4.59 -0.01 17.93
N LYS A 24 -4.76 -1.34 17.95
CA LYS A 24 -5.04 -2.11 16.74
C LYS A 24 -6.27 -1.52 16.03
N THR A 25 -6.23 -1.44 14.71
CA THR A 25 -7.30 -0.90 13.86
C THR A 25 -7.48 0.64 13.88
N HIS A 26 -6.69 1.41 14.67
CA HIS A 26 -6.86 2.87 14.70
C HIS A 26 -6.76 3.53 13.31
N ALA A 27 -5.90 3.03 12.44
CA ALA A 27 -5.73 3.56 11.09
C ALA A 27 -6.99 3.35 10.22
N SER A 28 -7.63 2.17 10.29
CA SER A 28 -8.84 1.88 9.54
C SER A 28 -10.09 2.57 10.08
N VAL A 29 -10.18 2.72 11.39
CA VAL A 29 -11.25 3.49 12.05
C VAL A 29 -11.04 4.98 11.79
N GLY A 30 -9.79 5.46 11.92
CA GLY A 30 -9.41 6.84 11.65
C GLY A 30 -9.68 7.27 10.19
N GLU A 31 -9.47 6.38 9.23
CA GLU A 31 -9.88 6.61 7.84
C GLU A 31 -11.37 6.94 7.72
N LYS A 32 -12.24 6.16 8.36
CA LYS A 32 -13.70 6.40 8.34
C LYS A 32 -14.07 7.71 9.03
N MET A 33 -13.55 7.91 10.24
CA MET A 33 -13.79 9.14 11.02
C MET A 33 -13.32 10.38 10.27
N SER A 34 -12.15 10.35 9.64
CA SER A 34 -11.63 11.49 8.88
C SER A 34 -12.48 11.81 7.66
N LYS A 35 -13.01 10.81 6.96
CA LYS A 35 -13.97 11.01 5.85
C LYS A 35 -15.21 11.75 6.29
N GLU A 36 -15.80 11.39 7.43
CA GLU A 36 -16.98 12.03 7.99
C GLU A 36 -16.70 13.48 8.41
N ILE A 37 -15.58 13.70 9.11
CA ILE A 37 -15.16 15.03 9.57
C ILE A 37 -14.93 15.95 8.36
N LEU A 38 -14.18 15.50 7.37
CA LEU A 38 -13.84 16.31 6.19
C LEU A 38 -15.09 16.62 5.34
N ARG A 39 -16.03 15.67 5.21
CA ARG A 39 -17.32 15.91 4.56
C ARG A 39 -18.14 16.97 5.29
N ARG A 40 -18.22 16.87 6.61
CA ARG A 40 -18.92 17.87 7.44
C ARG A 40 -18.31 19.26 7.31
N LEU A 41 -16.98 19.32 7.15
CA LEU A 41 -16.25 20.56 6.93
C LEU A 41 -16.27 21.01 5.45
N LYS A 42 -17.00 20.29 4.59
CA LYS A 42 -17.19 20.60 3.15
C LYS A 42 -15.90 20.67 2.35
N PHE A 43 -14.91 19.82 2.68
CA PHE A 43 -13.76 19.60 1.82
C PHE A 43 -14.20 18.91 0.52
N ASP A 44 -13.44 19.13 -0.55
CA ASP A 44 -13.67 18.46 -1.84
C ASP A 44 -13.36 16.95 -1.77
N ASN A 45 -13.90 16.19 -2.73
CA ASN A 45 -13.78 14.73 -2.74
C ASN A 45 -12.33 14.24 -2.94
N ASP A 46 -11.51 14.97 -3.71
CA ASP A 46 -10.11 14.62 -3.91
C ASP A 46 -9.33 14.74 -2.60
N THR A 47 -9.46 15.88 -1.92
CA THR A 47 -8.87 16.09 -0.59
C THR A 47 -9.32 15.02 0.39
N ILE A 48 -10.61 14.69 0.46
CA ILE A 48 -11.14 13.65 1.34
C ILE A 48 -10.52 12.30 1.02
N SER A 49 -10.43 11.93 -0.25
CA SER A 49 -9.86 10.66 -0.71
C SER A 49 -8.39 10.56 -0.35
N ARG A 50 -7.59 11.56 -0.67
CA ARG A 50 -6.14 11.60 -0.43
C ARG A 50 -5.81 11.56 1.06
N VAL A 51 -6.44 12.42 1.86
CA VAL A 51 -6.22 12.46 3.32
C VAL A 51 -6.61 11.15 3.97
N SER A 52 -7.74 10.58 3.60
CA SER A 52 -8.23 9.32 4.16
C SER A 52 -7.31 8.15 3.83
N ARG A 53 -6.79 8.08 2.61
CA ARG A 53 -5.82 7.03 2.19
C ARG A 53 -4.51 7.17 2.96
N LEU A 54 -4.00 8.40 3.12
CA LEU A 54 -2.80 8.64 3.93
C LEU A 54 -3.01 8.24 5.40
N ILE A 55 -4.18 8.50 5.98
CA ILE A 55 -4.53 8.07 7.34
C ILE A 55 -4.62 6.53 7.41
N ARG A 56 -5.24 5.90 6.41
CA ARG A 56 -5.34 4.44 6.33
C ARG A 56 -3.99 3.74 6.43
N TRP A 57 -2.97 4.30 5.80
CA TRP A 57 -1.65 3.68 5.65
C TRP A 57 -0.53 4.37 6.44
N HIS A 58 -0.84 5.37 7.28
CA HIS A 58 0.18 6.11 8.02
C HIS A 58 1.03 5.23 8.94
N ASP A 59 0.51 4.10 9.39
CA ASP A 59 1.22 3.18 10.30
C ASP A 59 1.89 1.99 9.58
N LEU A 60 1.91 1.99 8.24
CA LEU A 60 2.66 1.01 7.44
C LEU A 60 4.18 1.24 7.63
N ARG A 61 4.94 0.17 7.84
CA ARG A 61 6.38 0.24 8.16
C ARG A 61 7.19 -0.72 7.28
N PRO A 62 7.26 -0.50 5.95
CA PRO A 62 8.08 -1.35 5.09
C PRO A 62 9.55 -1.24 5.47
N THR A 63 10.29 -2.32 5.24
CA THR A 63 11.75 -2.28 5.22
C THR A 63 12.22 -1.68 3.87
N PRO A 64 13.50 -1.31 3.72
CA PRO A 64 14.06 -0.88 2.45
C PRO A 64 14.15 -1.96 1.36
N ALA A 65 13.70 -3.20 1.63
CA ALA A 65 13.68 -4.26 0.63
C ALA A 65 12.79 -3.88 -0.57
N PRO A 66 13.28 -4.00 -1.83
CA PRO A 66 12.54 -3.52 -3.00
C PRO A 66 11.13 -4.10 -3.14
N ALA A 67 10.92 -5.38 -2.83
CA ALA A 67 9.60 -6.00 -2.88
C ALA A 67 8.63 -5.38 -1.85
N GLU A 68 9.09 -5.09 -0.64
CA GLU A 68 8.26 -4.44 0.39
C GLU A 68 7.92 -3.00 0.00
N VAL A 69 8.86 -2.28 -0.59
CA VAL A 69 8.63 -0.91 -1.06
C VAL A 69 7.63 -0.90 -2.22
N ARG A 70 7.75 -1.82 -3.23
CA ARG A 70 6.74 -1.94 -4.30
C ARG A 70 5.34 -2.24 -3.76
N LYS A 71 5.21 -3.16 -2.82
CA LYS A 71 3.94 -3.45 -2.14
C LYS A 71 3.39 -2.24 -1.39
N ALA A 72 4.24 -1.49 -0.71
CA ALA A 72 3.84 -0.27 -0.03
C ALA A 72 3.36 0.80 -1.02
N ILE A 73 4.06 1.00 -2.14
CA ILE A 73 3.62 1.90 -3.22
C ILE A 73 2.25 1.45 -3.76
N ASN A 74 2.06 0.15 -3.98
CA ASN A 74 0.80 -0.40 -4.49
C ASN A 74 -0.40 -0.05 -3.59
N VAL A 75 -0.29 -0.24 -2.28
CA VAL A 75 -1.41 0.00 -1.36
C VAL A 75 -1.63 1.48 -1.02
N VAL A 76 -0.54 2.27 -0.93
CA VAL A 76 -0.63 3.71 -0.68
C VAL A 76 -1.09 4.46 -1.94
N GLY A 77 -0.64 4.01 -3.10
CA GLY A 77 -0.79 4.67 -4.39
C GLY A 77 0.47 5.43 -4.78
N GLU A 78 0.89 5.25 -6.02
CA GLU A 78 2.07 5.88 -6.60
C GLU A 78 2.04 7.41 -6.47
N ASP A 79 0.87 8.01 -6.70
CA ASP A 79 0.61 9.45 -6.62
C ASP A 79 0.71 10.02 -5.20
N LEU A 80 0.44 9.20 -4.18
CA LEU A 80 0.45 9.60 -2.78
C LEU A 80 1.71 9.18 -2.02
N PHE A 81 2.51 8.28 -2.57
CA PHE A 81 3.65 7.71 -1.86
C PHE A 81 4.69 8.77 -1.39
N PRO A 82 5.04 9.80 -2.19
CA PRO A 82 5.89 10.88 -1.70
C PRO A 82 5.32 11.61 -0.49
N MET A 83 4.02 11.94 -0.53
CA MET A 83 3.34 12.61 0.58
C MET A 83 3.21 11.70 1.80
N TRP A 84 3.02 10.40 1.60
CA TRP A 84 3.02 9.41 2.67
C TRP A 84 4.37 9.36 3.38
N MET A 85 5.49 9.40 2.68
CA MET A 85 6.83 9.49 3.28
C MET A 85 6.99 10.74 4.16
N GLU A 86 6.46 11.89 3.73
CA GLU A 86 6.48 13.12 4.53
C GLU A 86 5.61 12.99 5.80
N VAL A 87 4.44 12.36 5.70
CA VAL A 87 3.60 12.05 6.88
C VAL A 87 4.34 11.16 7.87
N GLN A 88 5.02 10.12 7.40
CA GLN A 88 5.86 9.23 8.21
C GLN A 88 7.00 9.98 8.89
N TYR A 89 7.68 10.87 8.16
CA TYR A 89 8.76 11.68 8.69
C TYR A 89 8.27 12.60 9.80
N ALA A 90 7.19 13.34 9.54
CA ALA A 90 6.60 14.26 10.52
C ALA A 90 6.14 13.55 11.79
N ASP A 91 5.46 12.40 11.65
CA ASP A 91 5.03 11.59 12.79
C ASP A 91 6.21 11.05 13.62
N ASN A 92 7.28 10.60 12.95
CA ASN A 92 8.47 10.13 13.67
C ASN A 92 9.20 11.27 14.39
N LYS A 93 9.25 12.47 13.82
CA LYS A 93 9.85 13.66 14.46
C LYS A 93 9.06 14.14 15.67
N ALA A 94 7.76 13.93 15.69
CA ALA A 94 6.88 14.30 16.81
C ALA A 94 6.93 13.29 17.98
N LYS A 95 7.48 12.10 17.77
CA LYS A 95 7.63 11.06 18.79
C LYS A 95 8.93 11.21 19.56
N SER A 96 9.03 10.49 20.70
CA SER A 96 10.28 10.43 21.48
C SER A 96 11.44 9.88 20.65
N ASP A 97 12.68 10.23 21.03
CA ASP A 97 13.90 9.77 20.38
C ASP A 97 14.18 8.27 20.49
N TYR A 98 13.30 7.53 21.17
CA TYR A 98 13.40 6.07 21.26
C TYR A 98 13.50 5.42 19.88
N ARG A 99 14.68 4.80 19.61
CA ARG A 99 15.07 4.24 18.31
C ARG A 99 15.02 5.27 17.16
N GLY A 100 15.30 6.53 17.43
CA GLY A 100 15.23 7.63 16.44
C GLY A 100 16.13 7.39 15.25
N GLU A 101 17.38 6.99 15.45
CA GLU A 101 18.35 6.72 14.38
C GLU A 101 17.92 5.54 13.50
N GLU A 102 17.43 4.45 14.09
CA GLU A 102 16.94 3.28 13.34
C GLU A 102 15.73 3.64 12.45
N LYS A 103 14.79 4.42 13.01
CA LYS A 103 13.62 4.90 12.25
C LYS A 103 14.05 5.80 11.10
N ALA A 104 15.00 6.72 11.33
CA ALA A 104 15.53 7.63 10.32
C ALA A 104 16.27 6.85 9.21
N ALA A 105 17.13 5.90 9.58
CA ALA A 105 17.85 5.06 8.62
C ALA A 105 16.89 4.23 7.75
N ARG A 106 15.85 3.63 8.36
CA ARG A 106 14.82 2.91 7.61
C ARG A 106 14.08 3.83 6.62
N GLN A 107 13.69 5.03 7.04
CA GLN A 107 12.99 5.98 6.18
C GLN A 107 13.87 6.44 5.01
N ALA A 108 15.15 6.72 5.27
CA ALA A 108 16.10 7.06 4.22
C ALA A 108 16.26 5.90 3.22
N GLY A 109 16.40 4.67 3.71
CA GLY A 109 16.49 3.49 2.86
C GLY A 109 15.23 3.27 2.01
N VAL A 110 14.03 3.42 2.58
CA VAL A 110 12.77 3.32 1.82
C VAL A 110 12.69 4.39 0.74
N ARG A 111 13.13 5.62 1.01
CA ARG A 111 13.17 6.71 0.01
C ARG A 111 14.11 6.35 -1.14
N MET A 112 15.33 5.93 -0.84
CA MET A 112 16.32 5.53 -1.88
C MET A 112 15.76 4.41 -2.76
N THR A 113 15.21 3.37 -2.14
CA THR A 113 14.62 2.25 -2.88
C THR A 113 13.41 2.69 -3.73
N TRP A 114 12.58 3.59 -3.23
CA TRP A 114 11.48 4.16 -4.01
C TRP A 114 11.99 4.92 -5.23
N GLU A 115 13.02 5.76 -5.07
CA GLU A 115 13.64 6.51 -6.17
C GLU A 115 14.17 5.56 -7.25
N GLU A 116 14.86 4.47 -6.87
CA GLU A 116 15.34 3.45 -7.79
C GLU A 116 14.21 2.73 -8.54
N ILE A 117 13.13 2.35 -7.85
CA ILE A 117 11.96 1.70 -8.46
C ILE A 117 11.31 2.61 -9.50
N MET A 118 11.16 3.91 -9.16
CA MET A 118 10.55 4.88 -10.06
C MET A 118 11.45 5.20 -11.26
N GLU A 119 12.75 5.32 -11.07
CA GLU A 119 13.73 5.53 -12.15
C GLU A 119 13.75 4.36 -13.14
N LYS A 120 13.66 3.13 -12.64
CA LYS A 120 13.58 1.92 -13.47
C LYS A 120 12.22 1.73 -14.16
N GLY A 121 11.20 2.50 -13.77
CA GLY A 121 9.83 2.32 -14.28
C GLY A 121 9.23 0.96 -13.92
N GLU A 122 9.57 0.40 -12.76
CA GLU A 122 9.05 -0.89 -12.33
C GLU A 122 7.54 -0.86 -12.11
N CYS A 123 6.88 -1.97 -12.39
CA CYS A 123 5.43 -2.11 -12.16
C CYS A 123 5.11 -2.12 -10.66
N VAL A 124 4.31 -1.16 -10.23
CA VAL A 124 3.86 -1.03 -8.83
C VAL A 124 2.34 -1.03 -8.68
N SER A 125 1.62 -1.17 -9.78
CA SER A 125 0.15 -1.15 -9.77
C SER A 125 -0.44 -1.94 -10.94
N MET A 126 -1.74 -2.23 -10.87
CA MET A 126 -2.48 -2.92 -11.93
C MET A 126 -2.34 -2.24 -13.30
N LYS A 127 -2.16 -0.92 -13.34
CA LYS A 127 -1.98 -0.17 -14.60
C LYS A 127 -0.65 -0.47 -15.28
N GLY A 128 0.38 -0.81 -14.51
CA GLY A 128 1.71 -1.14 -15.02
C GLY A 128 1.88 -2.61 -15.42
N LEU A 129 0.88 -3.46 -15.18
CA LEU A 129 0.96 -4.87 -15.52
C LEU A 129 0.99 -5.06 -17.04
N ALA A 130 1.90 -5.91 -17.54
CA ALA A 130 2.13 -6.11 -18.98
C ALA A 130 1.00 -6.90 -19.68
N ILE A 131 -0.02 -7.33 -18.95
CA ILE A 131 -1.24 -7.95 -19.49
C ILE A 131 -2.49 -7.33 -18.90
N THR A 132 -3.59 -7.50 -19.63
CA THR A 132 -4.93 -7.05 -19.26
C THR A 132 -5.89 -8.24 -19.22
N GLY A 133 -7.12 -8.01 -18.72
CA GLY A 133 -8.17 -9.02 -18.82
C GLY A 133 -8.49 -9.42 -20.27
N SER A 134 -8.34 -8.52 -21.22
CA SER A 134 -8.52 -8.83 -22.66
C SER A 134 -7.46 -9.80 -23.18
N ASP A 135 -6.22 -9.69 -22.70
CA ASP A 135 -5.15 -10.62 -23.05
C ASP A 135 -5.42 -12.02 -22.50
N LEU A 136 -5.94 -12.11 -21.27
CA LEU A 136 -6.33 -13.40 -20.65
C LEU A 136 -7.49 -14.04 -21.43
N ILE A 137 -8.48 -13.27 -21.89
CA ILE A 137 -9.59 -13.78 -22.72
C ILE A 137 -9.05 -14.29 -24.06
N ALA A 138 -8.19 -13.53 -24.71
CA ALA A 138 -7.58 -13.92 -25.99
C ALA A 138 -6.75 -15.20 -25.85
N ALA A 139 -6.18 -15.47 -24.68
CA ALA A 139 -5.46 -16.69 -24.36
C ALA A 139 -6.36 -17.85 -23.90
N GLY A 140 -7.70 -17.68 -23.86
CA GLY A 140 -8.67 -18.74 -23.60
C GLY A 140 -9.32 -18.72 -22.21
N MET A 141 -9.02 -17.72 -21.36
CA MET A 141 -9.67 -17.58 -20.05
C MET A 141 -11.13 -17.12 -20.23
N LYS A 142 -12.05 -17.75 -19.53
CA LYS A 142 -13.46 -17.34 -19.56
C LYS A 142 -13.65 -16.03 -18.79
N PRO A 143 -14.45 -15.07 -19.32
CA PRO A 143 -14.81 -13.87 -18.58
C PRO A 143 -15.54 -14.22 -17.27
N GLY A 144 -15.10 -13.62 -16.15
CA GLY A 144 -15.71 -13.87 -14.86
C GLY A 144 -14.99 -13.20 -13.70
N LYS A 145 -15.51 -13.41 -12.49
CA LYS A 145 -14.92 -12.84 -11.26
C LYS A 145 -13.50 -13.37 -11.01
N GLU A 146 -13.20 -14.57 -11.42
CA GLU A 146 -11.90 -15.22 -11.27
C GLU A 146 -10.77 -14.49 -11.99
N MET A 147 -11.08 -13.86 -13.14
CA MET A 147 -10.10 -13.06 -13.89
C MET A 147 -9.52 -11.92 -13.06
N GLY A 148 -10.32 -11.25 -12.24
CA GLY A 148 -9.85 -10.21 -11.34
C GLY A 148 -8.87 -10.77 -10.30
N SER A 149 -9.18 -11.94 -9.73
CA SER A 149 -8.29 -12.63 -8.78
C SER A 149 -6.96 -13.00 -9.43
N VAL A 150 -7.00 -13.57 -10.63
CA VAL A 150 -5.80 -13.93 -11.40
C VAL A 150 -4.92 -12.69 -11.66
N LEU A 151 -5.51 -11.56 -12.10
CA LEU A 151 -4.73 -10.33 -12.31
C LEU A 151 -4.10 -9.82 -11.01
N HIS A 152 -4.78 -9.93 -9.87
CA HIS A 152 -4.19 -9.58 -8.58
C HIS A 152 -3.05 -10.51 -8.19
N GLU A 153 -3.18 -11.81 -8.37
CA GLU A 153 -2.12 -12.79 -8.10
C GLU A 153 -0.90 -12.53 -8.99
N LEU A 154 -1.10 -12.19 -10.26
CA LEU A 154 -0.03 -11.84 -11.18
C LEU A 154 0.66 -10.53 -10.76
N LEU A 155 -0.11 -9.53 -10.32
CA LEU A 155 0.45 -8.30 -9.77
C LEU A 155 1.28 -8.60 -8.51
N ASP A 156 0.78 -9.42 -7.60
CA ASP A 156 1.53 -9.80 -6.39
C ASP A 156 2.85 -10.48 -6.74
N ALA A 157 2.87 -11.37 -7.75
CA ALA A 157 4.08 -12.00 -8.24
C ALA A 157 5.07 -10.98 -8.84
N VAL A 158 4.57 -9.97 -9.58
CA VAL A 158 5.39 -8.89 -10.16
C VAL A 158 5.92 -7.95 -9.08
N LEU A 159 5.14 -7.66 -8.04
CA LEU A 159 5.60 -6.85 -6.90
C LEU A 159 6.75 -7.56 -6.15
N GLU A 160 6.77 -8.89 -6.13
CA GLU A 160 7.91 -9.66 -5.61
C GLU A 160 9.10 -9.64 -6.57
N ASN A 161 8.86 -9.94 -7.84
CA ASN A 161 9.88 -10.01 -8.89
C ASN A 161 9.45 -9.25 -10.16
N PRO A 162 9.94 -8.02 -10.37
CA PRO A 162 9.55 -7.18 -11.50
C PRO A 162 9.94 -7.74 -12.87
N GLU A 163 10.92 -8.66 -12.94
CA GLU A 163 11.33 -9.33 -14.19
C GLU A 163 10.22 -10.21 -14.79
N LEU A 164 9.24 -10.58 -13.96
CA LEU A 164 8.07 -11.34 -14.40
C LEU A 164 7.09 -10.50 -15.21
N ASN A 165 7.20 -9.16 -15.20
CA ASN A 165 6.28 -8.28 -15.89
C ASN A 165 6.49 -8.26 -17.41
N LYS A 166 6.37 -9.44 -18.01
CA LYS A 166 6.42 -9.69 -19.48
C LYS A 166 5.20 -10.49 -19.88
N LYS A 167 4.59 -10.15 -21.01
CA LYS A 167 3.32 -10.75 -21.44
C LYS A 167 3.37 -12.28 -21.45
N GLU A 168 4.42 -12.86 -22.03
CA GLU A 168 4.59 -14.31 -22.13
C GLU A 168 4.72 -14.97 -20.75
N SER A 169 5.52 -14.37 -19.86
CA SER A 169 5.73 -14.86 -18.49
C SER A 169 4.43 -14.85 -17.69
N LEU A 170 3.67 -13.75 -17.77
CA LEU A 170 2.43 -13.57 -17.04
C LEU A 170 1.32 -14.49 -17.58
N LEU A 171 1.22 -14.70 -18.89
CA LEU A 171 0.29 -15.68 -19.47
C LEU A 171 0.65 -17.08 -19.00
N SER A 172 1.92 -17.45 -19.03
CA SER A 172 2.37 -18.76 -18.54
C SER A 172 1.99 -18.97 -17.06
N LEU A 173 2.18 -17.96 -16.21
CA LEU A 173 1.82 -18.02 -14.79
C LEU A 173 0.30 -18.14 -14.60
N ALA A 174 -0.49 -17.35 -15.33
CA ALA A 174 -1.95 -17.37 -15.24
C ALA A 174 -2.55 -18.77 -15.49
N PHE A 175 -2.02 -19.50 -16.48
CA PHE A 175 -2.52 -20.83 -16.84
C PHE A 175 -1.80 -21.99 -16.13
N ALA A 176 -0.66 -21.73 -15.46
CA ALA A 176 -0.02 -22.72 -14.59
C ALA A 176 -0.79 -22.93 -13.29
N ALA A 177 -1.46 -21.89 -12.76
CA ALA A 177 -2.30 -21.97 -11.59
C ALA A 177 -3.59 -22.79 -11.83
N ASP A 178 -4.18 -22.70 -13.02
CA ASP A 178 -5.37 -23.47 -13.42
C ASP A 178 -5.13 -25.01 -13.44
N LYS A 179 -3.89 -25.44 -13.71
CA LYS A 179 -3.53 -26.87 -13.66
C LYS A 179 -3.43 -27.47 -12.25
N LYS A 180 -3.47 -26.67 -11.20
CA LYS A 180 -3.48 -27.13 -9.80
C LYS A 180 -4.90 -27.32 -9.23
N LEU A 181 -5.93 -26.92 -9.97
CA LEU A 181 -7.35 -27.02 -9.57
C LEU A 181 -8.12 -28.15 -10.29
N LEU A 182 -7.44 -28.92 -11.15
CA LEU A 182 -7.92 -30.16 -11.78
C LEU A 182 -7.18 -31.37 -11.21
#